data_4b0b97c2286cf2e171daed051addab42
#
_entry.id   4b0b97c2286cf2e171daed051addab42
#
_cell.length_a   1.000
_cell.length_b   1.000
_cell.length_c   1.000
_cell.angle_alpha   90.00
_cell.angle_beta   90.00
_cell.angle_gamma   90.00
#
_symmetry.space_group_name_H-M   'P 1'
#
loop_
_entity.id
_entity.type
_entity.pdbx_description
1 polymer ?
#
loop_
_entity_poly.entity_id
_entity_poly.type
_entity_poly.pdbx_seq_one_letter_code
_entity_poly.pdbx_strand_id
1 'polypeptide(L)'
;MSEVEQGGNDDAAPHCPPHPGFVRGFCSICGAREEDTEGGALGVVAGTESEMMKQGGDDNAASCSHHPGFVDGLCSKCGAKEGAGGSASTLAAARNIYGDPVMQASAPTTNVPRAPDRATLLRTKKLILILDLDHTLLNSTRLNDFSAIERGQGFTRNIKDDPSLELFRVEPYGIPMLTKLRPFARSLLAQASAMFEMYVYTLAGSVYAKENVKLLDPDGVYFGERIVSSLESKRPDMKNLDVIPGAEDATVVIVDDTDAAWPLHQDNLILMDRYLYFASECRRFDYQIESLAERGLDEREHDGALAVVLDVLNRVHKGFFDSVHEHDGHCADVRAVIREVRGQVLRGCTVVFSLSESLDELEYEEDSPIWDLAEELGAVCELDVDETTTHVVAEDPDTEKAQWARDNIKFLVNPDWIKAAGFWWRRQDEQDFPVNRETAE
;
A
#
# COMPACT_ATOMS: atom_id res chain seq x y z
N MET A 1 10.33 61.87 9.37
CA MET A 1 11.09 60.79 10.03
C MET A 1 10.05 59.79 10.46
N SER A 2 9.83 58.78 9.63
CA SER A 2 9.07 57.59 9.96
C SER A 2 9.66 56.47 9.10
N GLU A 3 10.33 55.57 9.80
CA GLU A 3 10.96 54.38 9.23
C GLU A 3 9.87 53.40 8.77
N VAL A 4 9.98 52.93 7.55
CA VAL A 4 9.20 51.88 7.00
C VAL A 4 10.00 50.61 7.21
N GLU A 5 9.55 49.76 8.13
CA GLU A 5 10.04 48.41 8.28
C GLU A 5 9.58 47.57 7.10
N GLN A 6 10.55 47.06 6.36
CA GLN A 6 10.34 46.02 5.33
C GLN A 6 10.18 44.68 6.10
N GLY A 7 8.95 44.16 6.08
CA GLY A 7 8.66 42.78 6.46
C GLY A 7 9.18 41.86 5.38
N GLY A 8 10.18 41.03 5.69
CA GLY A 8 10.59 39.92 4.88
C GLY A 8 9.50 38.83 4.92
N ASN A 9 9.04 38.44 3.75
CA ASN A 9 8.29 37.22 3.55
C ASN A 9 9.28 36.04 3.63
N ASP A 10 9.34 35.41 4.78
CA ASP A 10 9.88 34.05 4.89
C ASP A 10 8.76 33.08 4.48
N ASP A 11 8.62 32.83 3.20
CA ASP A 11 7.93 31.65 2.68
C ASP A 11 8.85 30.43 2.91
N ALA A 12 8.91 29.98 4.16
CA ALA A 12 9.46 28.68 4.49
C ALA A 12 8.53 27.63 3.86
N ALA A 13 9.08 26.82 2.96
CA ALA A 13 8.45 25.60 2.48
C ALA A 13 7.87 24.81 3.67
N PRO A 14 6.69 24.18 3.52
CA PRO A 14 6.11 23.42 4.61
C PRO A 14 7.04 22.26 4.94
N HIS A 15 7.83 22.42 5.98
CA HIS A 15 8.56 21.30 6.58
C HIS A 15 7.52 20.27 6.97
N CYS A 16 7.61 19.09 6.35
CA CYS A 16 6.88 17.94 6.84
C CYS A 16 7.20 17.83 8.34
N PRO A 17 6.22 17.83 9.25
CA PRO A 17 6.48 17.46 10.63
C PRO A 17 7.10 16.06 10.60
N PRO A 18 7.82 15.61 11.64
CA PRO A 18 8.54 14.33 11.60
C PRO A 18 7.65 13.28 10.94
N HIS A 19 8.16 12.67 9.86
CA HIS A 19 7.39 11.92 8.86
C HIS A 19 6.44 10.91 9.51
N PRO A 20 5.14 10.90 9.22
CA PRO A 20 4.15 10.13 9.97
C PRO A 20 4.18 8.61 9.73
N GLY A 21 4.94 8.16 8.76
CA GLY A 21 5.16 6.77 8.43
C GLY A 21 5.84 6.65 7.07
N PHE A 22 6.63 5.59 6.90
CA PHE A 22 7.26 5.25 5.64
C PHE A 22 6.63 3.98 5.11
N VAL A 23 6.29 3.98 3.83
CA VAL A 23 5.83 2.80 3.12
C VAL A 23 6.85 2.48 2.05
N ARG A 24 7.38 1.26 2.08
CA ARG A 24 8.52 0.86 1.25
C ARG A 24 9.73 1.81 1.39
N GLY A 25 9.91 2.39 2.59
CA GLY A 25 10.99 3.32 2.88
C GLY A 25 10.70 4.79 2.54
N PHE A 26 9.45 5.16 2.19
CA PHE A 26 9.06 6.53 1.86
C PHE A 26 8.01 7.07 2.82
N CYS A 27 8.13 8.34 3.19
CA CYS A 27 7.10 9.04 3.96
C CYS A 27 5.80 9.11 3.18
N SER A 28 4.72 8.63 3.76
CA SER A 28 3.38 8.63 3.17
C SER A 28 2.79 10.04 2.95
N ILE A 29 3.44 11.09 3.47
CA ILE A 29 2.97 12.48 3.34
C ILE A 29 3.82 13.30 2.36
N CYS A 30 5.15 13.18 2.41
CA CYS A 30 6.04 14.02 1.60
C CYS A 30 6.94 13.22 0.65
N GLY A 31 6.89 11.90 0.67
CA GLY A 31 7.72 11.05 -0.17
C GLY A 31 9.21 10.96 0.24
N ALA A 32 9.64 11.62 1.34
CA ALA A 32 11.02 11.55 1.79
C ALA A 32 11.40 10.14 2.25
N ARG A 33 12.65 9.74 2.03
CA ARG A 33 13.18 8.45 2.51
C ARG A 33 13.29 8.42 4.03
N GLU A 34 13.11 7.25 4.60
CA GLU A 34 13.32 6.99 6.03
C GLU A 34 14.77 7.25 6.46
N GLU A 35 15.73 6.89 5.61
CA GLU A 35 17.16 7.07 5.83
C GLU A 35 17.60 8.56 5.93
N ASP A 36 16.89 9.46 5.28
CA ASP A 36 17.18 10.90 5.27
C ASP A 36 16.70 11.63 6.54
N THR A 37 15.99 10.96 7.45
CA THR A 37 15.36 11.58 8.63
C THR A 37 16.14 11.38 9.94
N GLU A 38 17.22 10.60 9.96
CA GLU A 38 18.09 10.41 11.11
C GLU A 38 19.21 11.47 11.19
N GLY A 39 18.82 12.71 11.48
CA GLY A 39 19.73 13.81 11.77
C GLY A 39 19.44 14.46 13.11
N GLY A 40 19.76 13.80 14.24
CA GLY A 40 19.64 14.48 15.53
C GLY A 40 19.87 13.66 16.78
N ALA A 41 21.11 13.63 17.24
CA ALA A 41 21.59 13.58 18.62
C ALA A 41 21.79 12.24 19.36
N LEU A 42 23.03 11.79 19.33
CA LEU A 42 23.94 11.53 20.47
C LEU A 42 23.49 10.65 21.65
N GLY A 43 24.21 9.54 21.82
CA GLY A 43 24.34 8.87 23.10
C GLY A 43 25.25 7.64 23.07
N VAL A 44 26.55 7.87 23.09
CA VAL A 44 27.62 6.88 23.25
C VAL A 44 27.46 6.09 24.53
N VAL A 45 27.57 4.75 24.51
CA VAL A 45 28.38 4.00 25.49
C VAL A 45 28.93 2.72 24.85
N ALA A 46 30.23 2.55 25.02
CA ALA A 46 31.09 1.51 24.50
C ALA A 46 31.11 0.22 25.33
N GLY A 47 31.58 -0.85 24.68
CA GLY A 47 32.33 -1.97 25.28
C GLY A 47 31.54 -3.27 25.30
N THR A 48 32.02 -4.39 24.88
CA THR A 48 33.38 -4.95 24.85
C THR A 48 33.42 -6.17 23.93
N GLU A 49 34.60 -6.38 23.33
CA GLU A 49 34.98 -7.53 22.54
C GLU A 49 34.97 -8.86 23.33
N SER A 50 34.72 -9.95 22.65
CA SER A 50 35.58 -11.16 22.81
C SER A 50 35.25 -12.24 21.77
N GLU A 51 36.17 -12.38 20.86
CA GLU A 51 36.96 -13.56 20.44
C GLU A 51 36.26 -14.82 19.93
N MET A 52 36.73 -15.11 18.73
CA MET A 52 36.79 -16.35 17.93
C MET A 52 36.85 -17.67 18.72
N MET A 53 36.12 -18.67 18.21
CA MET A 53 36.70 -19.98 17.93
C MET A 53 36.04 -20.67 16.74
N LYS A 54 36.85 -21.04 15.77
CA LYS A 54 36.56 -22.03 14.72
C LYS A 54 36.52 -23.42 15.35
N GLN A 55 35.56 -24.29 14.92
CA GLN A 55 35.87 -25.65 14.47
C GLN A 55 34.60 -26.43 14.08
N GLY A 56 34.69 -27.08 12.94
CA GLY A 56 34.31 -28.48 12.77
C GLY A 56 32.87 -28.72 12.29
N GLY A 57 32.74 -29.18 11.05
CA GLY A 57 31.51 -29.58 10.45
C GLY A 57 30.75 -30.67 11.20
N ASP A 58 29.45 -30.66 10.99
CA ASP A 58 28.68 -31.88 10.74
C ASP A 58 27.29 -31.51 10.19
N ASP A 59 26.84 -32.34 9.27
CA ASP A 59 25.57 -32.32 8.60
C ASP A 59 24.38 -32.21 9.56
N ASN A 60 23.70 -31.08 9.59
CA ASN A 60 22.34 -30.98 10.06
C ASN A 60 21.57 -30.01 9.17
N ALA A 61 20.96 -30.58 8.13
CA ALA A 61 19.92 -29.89 7.39
C ALA A 61 18.79 -29.55 8.37
N ALA A 62 18.76 -28.28 8.79
CA ALA A 62 17.68 -27.76 9.61
C ALA A 62 16.37 -27.89 8.84
N SER A 63 15.54 -28.87 9.18
CA SER A 63 14.22 -29.05 8.60
C SER A 63 13.34 -27.85 8.98
N CYS A 64 12.88 -27.12 7.99
CA CYS A 64 11.85 -26.12 8.20
C CYS A 64 10.59 -26.77 8.74
N SER A 65 10.10 -26.31 9.86
CA SER A 65 8.79 -26.74 10.39
C SER A 65 7.62 -26.27 9.50
N HIS A 66 7.84 -25.22 8.73
CA HIS A 66 6.94 -24.71 7.68
C HIS A 66 7.78 -24.11 6.56
N HIS A 67 7.48 -24.45 5.31
CA HIS A 67 8.19 -23.91 4.17
C HIS A 67 7.59 -22.56 3.77
N PRO A 68 8.33 -21.44 3.82
CA PRO A 68 7.79 -20.10 3.54
C PRO A 68 7.44 -19.86 2.07
N GLY A 69 7.91 -20.69 1.16
CA GLY A 69 7.66 -20.64 -0.27
C GLY A 69 8.61 -21.55 -1.03
N PHE A 70 8.22 -21.94 -2.26
CA PHE A 70 9.03 -22.74 -3.16
C PHE A 70 9.38 -21.91 -4.40
N VAL A 71 10.66 -21.90 -4.77
CA VAL A 71 11.16 -21.33 -6.03
C VAL A 71 11.73 -22.53 -6.82
N ASP A 72 11.28 -22.72 -8.05
CA ASP A 72 11.64 -23.89 -8.90
C ASP A 72 11.43 -25.25 -8.22
N GLY A 73 10.37 -25.33 -7.39
CA GLY A 73 10.04 -26.57 -6.67
C GLY A 73 10.96 -26.89 -5.47
N LEU A 74 11.77 -25.93 -5.02
CA LEU A 74 12.64 -26.05 -3.84
C LEU A 74 12.27 -24.97 -2.80
N CYS A 75 12.21 -25.35 -1.52
CA CYS A 75 11.98 -24.40 -0.44
C CYS A 75 13.08 -23.34 -0.39
N SER A 76 12.72 -22.08 -0.45
CA SER A 76 13.65 -20.94 -0.46
C SER A 76 14.52 -20.83 0.81
N LYS A 77 14.14 -21.52 1.91
CA LYS A 77 14.86 -21.46 3.18
C LYS A 77 15.71 -22.70 3.49
N CYS A 78 15.26 -23.91 3.12
CA CYS A 78 15.94 -25.17 3.45
C CYS A 78 16.26 -26.08 2.25
N GLY A 79 15.87 -25.68 1.03
CA GLY A 79 16.14 -26.45 -0.19
C GLY A 79 15.32 -27.75 -0.34
N ALA A 80 14.35 -28.02 0.51
CA ALA A 80 13.50 -29.21 0.40
C ALA A 80 12.61 -29.14 -0.84
N LYS A 81 12.46 -30.28 -1.56
CA LYS A 81 11.57 -30.35 -2.73
C LYS A 81 10.10 -30.34 -2.32
N GLU A 82 9.29 -29.64 -3.08
CA GLU A 82 7.84 -29.67 -2.98
C GLU A 82 7.35 -31.11 -3.14
N GLY A 83 6.65 -31.64 -2.12
CA GLY A 83 6.12 -33.02 -2.15
C GLY A 83 6.97 -34.13 -1.53
N ALA A 84 8.17 -33.85 -0.99
CA ALA A 84 8.97 -34.84 -0.29
C ALA A 84 8.64 -34.90 1.22
N GLY A 85 7.57 -35.62 1.59
CA GLY A 85 7.21 -35.79 2.99
C GLY A 85 5.82 -36.36 3.19
N GLY A 86 5.64 -37.64 2.82
CA GLY A 86 4.46 -38.39 3.25
C GLY A 86 4.63 -38.90 4.66
N SER A 87 3.78 -38.50 5.59
CA SER A 87 3.06 -39.37 6.54
C SER A 87 2.18 -38.57 7.48
N ALA A 88 0.92 -38.83 7.32
CA ALA A 88 -0.18 -38.96 8.29
C ALA A 88 -0.19 -38.10 9.56
N SER A 89 -1.33 -37.41 9.65
CA SER A 89 -2.08 -37.07 10.87
C SER A 89 -1.46 -36.07 11.83
N THR A 90 -1.81 -34.90 11.60
CA THR A 90 -2.70 -34.07 12.41
C THR A 90 -3.06 -32.86 11.58
N LEU A 91 -4.34 -32.76 11.23
CA LEU A 91 -4.94 -31.56 10.65
C LEU A 91 -4.73 -30.39 11.64
N ALA A 92 -3.56 -29.78 11.57
CA ALA A 92 -3.41 -28.44 12.11
C ALA A 92 -4.36 -27.58 11.28
N ALA A 93 -5.47 -27.16 11.89
CA ALA A 93 -6.41 -26.25 11.25
C ALA A 93 -5.62 -25.05 10.72
N ALA A 94 -5.69 -24.81 9.41
CA ALA A 94 -5.15 -23.61 8.81
C ALA A 94 -5.73 -22.43 9.59
N ARG A 95 -4.91 -21.51 10.01
CA ARG A 95 -5.34 -20.30 10.72
C ARG A 95 -5.18 -19.13 9.75
N ASN A 96 -6.17 -18.25 9.74
CA ASN A 96 -6.07 -17.01 9.02
C ASN A 96 -4.98 -16.10 9.63
N ILE A 97 -4.74 -14.97 9.00
CA ILE A 97 -3.73 -13.99 9.42
C ILE A 97 -3.87 -13.50 10.87
N TYR A 98 -5.03 -13.68 11.50
CA TYR A 98 -5.29 -13.36 12.90
C TYR A 98 -5.24 -14.60 13.84
N GLY A 99 -4.84 -15.77 13.30
CA GLY A 99 -4.72 -17.01 14.08
C GLY A 99 -6.03 -17.75 14.33
N ASP A 100 -7.12 -17.36 13.64
CA ASP A 100 -8.41 -18.01 13.74
C ASP A 100 -8.44 -19.34 13.00
N PRO A 101 -9.14 -20.38 13.50
CA PRO A 101 -9.29 -21.62 12.77
C PRO A 101 -10.07 -21.40 11.48
N VAL A 102 -9.46 -21.69 10.35
CA VAL A 102 -10.16 -21.76 9.07
C VAL A 102 -11.07 -22.99 9.13
N MET A 103 -12.35 -22.79 9.33
CA MET A 103 -13.34 -23.85 9.26
C MET A 103 -13.42 -24.34 7.82
N GLN A 104 -13.07 -25.59 7.55
CA GLN A 104 -13.37 -26.23 6.29
C GLN A 104 -14.88 -26.36 6.15
N ALA A 105 -15.50 -25.39 5.48
CA ALA A 105 -16.92 -25.43 5.18
C ALA A 105 -17.18 -26.36 3.99
N SER A 106 -18.15 -27.26 4.14
CA SER A 106 -18.90 -27.83 3.04
C SER A 106 -19.37 -26.73 2.09
N ALA A 107 -19.29 -26.95 0.77
CA ALA A 107 -19.49 -25.99 -0.31
C ALA A 107 -20.32 -24.75 0.07
N PRO A 108 -19.73 -23.55 0.09
CA PRO A 108 -20.42 -22.37 0.55
C PRO A 108 -21.55 -22.02 -0.39
N THR A 109 -22.77 -22.02 0.11
CA THR A 109 -23.82 -21.17 -0.46
C THR A 109 -23.40 -19.75 -0.11
N THR A 110 -22.76 -19.05 -1.06
CA THR A 110 -22.35 -17.66 -0.85
C THR A 110 -23.60 -16.82 -0.64
N ASN A 111 -23.77 -16.29 0.58
CA ASN A 111 -24.82 -15.34 0.90
C ASN A 111 -24.47 -13.90 0.44
N VAL A 112 -23.42 -13.74 -0.34
CA VAL A 112 -23.01 -12.45 -0.89
C VAL A 112 -24.09 -11.96 -1.86
N PRO A 113 -24.66 -10.79 -1.67
CA PRO A 113 -25.64 -10.22 -2.58
C PRO A 113 -25.11 -10.12 -4.00
N ARG A 114 -25.97 -10.45 -4.96
CA ARG A 114 -25.63 -10.32 -6.37
C ARG A 114 -25.36 -8.87 -6.73
N ALA A 115 -24.29 -8.62 -7.49
CA ALA A 115 -24.00 -7.31 -8.05
C ALA A 115 -25.11 -6.88 -9.03
N PRO A 116 -25.43 -5.58 -9.11
CA PRO A 116 -26.29 -5.04 -10.14
C PRO A 116 -25.74 -5.36 -11.53
N ASP A 117 -26.63 -5.67 -12.46
CA ASP A 117 -26.22 -5.87 -13.85
C ASP A 117 -25.73 -4.55 -14.49
N ARG A 118 -24.97 -4.69 -15.57
CA ARG A 118 -24.39 -3.56 -16.30
C ARG A 118 -25.44 -2.50 -16.70
N ALA A 119 -26.62 -2.93 -17.16
CA ALA A 119 -27.69 -2.02 -17.57
C ALA A 119 -28.20 -1.17 -16.39
N THR A 120 -28.31 -1.78 -15.22
CA THR A 120 -28.67 -1.08 -13.98
C THR A 120 -27.58 -0.11 -13.55
N LEU A 121 -26.30 -0.53 -13.58
CA LEU A 121 -25.15 0.33 -13.26
C LEU A 121 -25.11 1.58 -14.17
N LEU A 122 -25.23 1.38 -15.47
CA LEU A 122 -25.26 2.48 -16.43
C LEU A 122 -26.43 3.46 -16.19
N ARG A 123 -27.63 2.90 -15.94
CA ARG A 123 -28.83 3.70 -15.66
C ARG A 123 -28.74 4.52 -14.40
N THR A 124 -28.11 3.97 -13.34
CA THR A 124 -27.93 4.63 -12.03
C THR A 124 -26.67 5.47 -11.98
N LYS A 125 -25.86 5.44 -13.04
CA LYS A 125 -24.53 6.07 -13.10
C LYS A 125 -23.64 5.64 -11.96
N LYS A 126 -23.60 4.33 -11.67
CA LYS A 126 -22.73 3.75 -10.66
C LYS A 126 -21.82 2.68 -11.26
N LEU A 127 -20.68 2.48 -10.65
CA LEU A 127 -19.80 1.33 -10.83
C LEU A 127 -19.79 0.50 -9.53
N ILE A 128 -19.14 -0.65 -9.55
CA ILE A 128 -18.91 -1.46 -8.36
C ILE A 128 -17.56 -1.06 -7.77
N LEU A 129 -17.52 -0.82 -6.46
CA LEU A 129 -16.29 -0.57 -5.73
C LEU A 129 -16.10 -1.67 -4.69
N ILE A 130 -14.97 -2.35 -4.77
CA ILE A 130 -14.55 -3.34 -3.78
C ILE A 130 -13.45 -2.71 -2.94
N LEU A 131 -13.66 -2.67 -1.63
CA LEU A 131 -12.75 -2.10 -0.67
C LEU A 131 -12.18 -3.23 0.21
N ASP A 132 -10.87 -3.31 0.29
CA ASP A 132 -10.25 -4.07 1.37
C ASP A 132 -10.48 -3.38 2.72
N LEU A 133 -10.23 -4.08 3.80
CA LEU A 133 -10.50 -3.64 5.16
C LEU A 133 -9.22 -3.31 5.92
N ASP A 134 -8.37 -4.33 6.12
CA ASP A 134 -7.20 -4.24 6.97
C ASP A 134 -6.04 -3.54 6.25
N HIS A 135 -5.44 -2.55 6.89
CA HIS A 135 -4.38 -1.69 6.32
C HIS A 135 -4.84 -0.79 5.17
N THR A 136 -6.09 -0.93 4.72
CA THR A 136 -6.74 -0.08 3.73
C THR A 136 -7.64 0.97 4.37
N LEU A 137 -8.71 0.54 5.08
CA LEU A 137 -9.68 1.42 5.74
C LEU A 137 -9.45 1.55 7.25
N LEU A 138 -8.71 0.61 7.83
CA LEU A 138 -8.45 0.56 9.26
C LEU A 138 -7.18 -0.25 9.55
N ASN A 139 -6.75 -0.19 10.82
CA ASN A 139 -5.70 -1.03 11.35
C ASN A 139 -6.10 -1.53 12.74
N SER A 140 -5.87 -2.80 13.05
CA SER A 140 -6.25 -3.41 14.31
C SER A 140 -5.10 -4.12 14.98
N THR A 141 -5.05 -4.08 16.31
CA THR A 141 -4.08 -4.82 17.12
C THR A 141 -4.77 -5.51 18.28
N ARG A 142 -4.24 -6.64 18.75
CA ARG A 142 -4.69 -7.25 20.00
C ARG A 142 -4.19 -6.42 21.19
N LEU A 143 -5.02 -6.27 22.22
CA LEU A 143 -4.63 -5.47 23.41
C LEU A 143 -3.37 -6.00 24.15
N ASN A 144 -2.94 -7.22 23.86
CA ASN A 144 -1.73 -7.80 24.42
C ASN A 144 -0.46 -7.48 23.62
N ASP A 145 -0.61 -7.03 22.35
CA ASP A 145 0.47 -6.92 21.38
C ASP A 145 1.04 -5.50 21.27
N PHE A 146 0.55 -4.57 22.09
CA PHE A 146 1.11 -3.22 22.19
C PHE A 146 2.61 -3.25 22.47
N SER A 147 3.37 -2.40 21.81
CA SER A 147 4.79 -2.20 22.08
C SER A 147 5.05 -1.54 23.44
N ALA A 148 6.31 -1.45 23.83
CA ALA A 148 6.69 -0.75 25.06
C ALA A 148 6.41 0.76 24.94
N ILE A 149 6.62 1.33 23.75
CA ILE A 149 6.38 2.75 23.45
C ILE A 149 4.87 3.04 23.50
N GLU A 150 4.06 2.26 22.80
CA GLU A 150 2.60 2.37 22.82
C GLU A 150 2.03 2.30 24.25
N ARG A 151 2.54 1.35 25.06
CA ARG A 151 2.16 1.30 26.49
C ARG A 151 2.55 2.54 27.28
N GLY A 152 3.72 3.11 26.99
CA GLY A 152 4.16 4.38 27.56
C GLY A 152 3.26 5.57 27.22
N GLN A 153 2.63 5.53 26.05
CA GLN A 153 1.67 6.53 25.56
C GLN A 153 0.23 6.28 26.07
N GLY A 154 0.00 5.25 26.84
CA GLY A 154 -1.29 4.98 27.46
C GLY A 154 -2.13 3.88 26.79
N PHE A 155 -1.63 3.22 25.75
CA PHE A 155 -2.27 2.05 25.16
C PHE A 155 -2.18 0.87 26.14
N THR A 156 -3.29 0.55 26.79
CA THR A 156 -3.35 -0.50 27.80
C THR A 156 -4.51 -1.46 27.54
N ARG A 157 -4.51 -2.60 28.25
CA ARG A 157 -5.64 -3.54 28.20
C ARG A 157 -6.99 -2.94 28.61
N ASN A 158 -6.98 -1.83 29.35
CA ASN A 158 -8.16 -1.14 29.83
C ASN A 158 -8.51 0.09 28.98
N ILE A 159 -7.85 0.28 27.83
CA ILE A 159 -8.14 1.37 26.91
C ILE A 159 -9.62 1.32 26.53
N LYS A 160 -10.23 2.48 26.50
CA LYS A 160 -11.63 2.66 26.08
C LYS A 160 -11.66 3.22 24.67
N ASP A 161 -12.86 3.18 24.08
CA ASP A 161 -13.13 3.87 22.83
C ASP A 161 -12.78 5.35 22.96
N ASP A 162 -12.13 5.86 21.94
CA ASP A 162 -11.91 7.29 21.77
C ASP A 162 -12.37 7.69 20.34
N PRO A 163 -13.65 8.07 20.20
CA PRO A 163 -14.18 8.49 18.90
C PRO A 163 -13.49 9.73 18.31
N SER A 164 -12.85 10.56 19.15
CA SER A 164 -12.12 11.74 18.66
C SER A 164 -10.83 11.37 17.94
N LEU A 165 -10.27 10.21 18.27
CA LEU A 165 -9.12 9.60 17.61
C LEU A 165 -9.49 8.45 16.67
N GLU A 166 -10.79 8.22 16.45
CA GLU A 166 -11.28 7.08 15.65
C GLU A 166 -10.73 5.72 16.14
N LEU A 167 -10.61 5.57 17.47
CA LEU A 167 -10.14 4.37 18.16
C LEU A 167 -11.30 3.65 18.82
N PHE A 168 -11.48 2.37 18.51
CA PHE A 168 -12.60 1.57 18.96
C PHE A 168 -12.16 0.20 19.45
N ARG A 169 -12.73 -0.22 20.55
CA ARG A 169 -12.54 -1.58 21.06
C ARG A 169 -13.50 -2.54 20.38
N VAL A 170 -12.99 -3.64 19.86
CA VAL A 170 -13.76 -4.75 19.29
C VAL A 170 -13.35 -6.06 19.96
N GLU A 171 -14.22 -7.06 19.93
CA GLU A 171 -13.94 -8.35 20.59
C GLU A 171 -14.35 -9.54 19.70
N PRO A 172 -13.89 -9.62 18.45
CA PRO A 172 -14.23 -10.71 17.57
C PRO A 172 -13.76 -12.04 18.16
N TYR A 173 -14.66 -13.03 18.14
CA TYR A 173 -14.39 -14.37 18.71
C TYR A 173 -13.94 -14.34 20.19
N GLY A 174 -14.29 -13.31 20.97
CA GLY A 174 -13.86 -13.14 22.35
C GLY A 174 -12.40 -12.71 22.51
N ILE A 175 -11.76 -12.25 21.44
CA ILE A 175 -10.39 -11.72 21.45
C ILE A 175 -10.46 -10.19 21.53
N PRO A 176 -10.03 -9.57 22.65
CA PRO A 176 -10.09 -8.12 22.79
C PRO A 176 -9.02 -7.46 21.91
N MET A 177 -9.45 -6.59 21.02
CA MET A 177 -8.65 -5.83 20.08
C MET A 177 -8.96 -4.34 20.16
N LEU A 178 -8.03 -3.52 19.67
CA LEU A 178 -8.24 -2.10 19.41
C LEU A 178 -8.13 -1.87 17.91
N THR A 179 -9.14 -1.23 17.35
CA THR A 179 -9.19 -0.86 15.93
C THR A 179 -9.08 0.65 15.80
N LYS A 180 -8.20 1.10 14.96
CA LYS A 180 -8.05 2.49 14.51
C LYS A 180 -8.63 2.60 13.11
N LEU A 181 -9.64 3.43 12.91
CA LEU A 181 -10.08 3.78 11.57
C LEU A 181 -9.07 4.73 10.92
N ARG A 182 -8.75 4.48 9.66
CA ARG A 182 -7.90 5.36 8.89
C ARG A 182 -8.57 6.73 8.75
N PRO A 183 -7.85 7.84 8.92
CA PRO A 183 -8.40 9.17 8.72
C PRO A 183 -9.11 9.28 7.37
N PHE A 184 -10.24 9.99 7.34
CA PHE A 184 -11.09 10.15 6.16
C PHE A 184 -11.91 8.91 5.74
N ALA A 185 -11.81 7.74 6.36
CA ALA A 185 -12.48 6.52 5.92
C ALA A 185 -14.01 6.69 5.78
N ARG A 186 -14.68 7.23 6.81
CA ARG A 186 -16.13 7.46 6.76
C ARG A 186 -16.52 8.52 5.72
N SER A 187 -15.70 9.56 5.55
CA SER A 187 -15.91 10.60 4.54
C SER A 187 -15.76 10.05 3.13
N LEU A 188 -14.77 9.16 2.90
CA LEU A 188 -14.62 8.41 1.64
C LEU A 188 -15.89 7.63 1.31
N LEU A 189 -16.39 6.82 2.26
CA LEU A 189 -17.59 5.99 2.04
C LEU A 189 -18.82 6.85 1.70
N ALA A 190 -19.02 7.93 2.46
CA ALA A 190 -20.14 8.84 2.22
C ALA A 190 -20.10 9.44 0.80
N GLN A 191 -18.93 9.89 0.35
CA GLN A 191 -18.76 10.50 -0.98
C GLN A 191 -18.77 9.46 -2.10
N ALA A 192 -18.09 8.34 -1.93
CA ALA A 192 -18.06 7.25 -2.92
C ALA A 192 -19.45 6.61 -3.15
N SER A 193 -20.35 6.62 -2.15
CA SER A 193 -21.69 6.02 -2.24
C SER A 193 -22.57 6.62 -3.36
N ALA A 194 -22.29 7.85 -3.75
CA ALA A 194 -23.00 8.49 -4.88
C ALA A 194 -22.59 7.89 -6.23
N MET A 195 -21.38 7.36 -6.34
CA MET A 195 -20.74 6.89 -7.57
C MET A 195 -20.67 5.37 -7.67
N PHE A 196 -20.72 4.67 -6.54
CA PHE A 196 -20.44 3.24 -6.49
C PHE A 196 -21.47 2.45 -5.67
N GLU A 197 -21.68 1.21 -6.08
CA GLU A 197 -22.22 0.15 -5.23
C GLU A 197 -21.03 -0.54 -4.54
N MET A 198 -20.95 -0.39 -3.21
CA MET A 198 -19.73 -0.75 -2.47
C MET A 198 -19.83 -2.13 -1.83
N TYR A 199 -18.73 -2.87 -1.88
CA TYR A 199 -18.49 -4.14 -1.21
C TYR A 199 -17.25 -4.03 -0.34
N VAL A 200 -17.25 -4.71 0.80
CA VAL A 200 -16.02 -5.02 1.54
C VAL A 200 -15.55 -6.41 1.13
N TYR A 201 -14.27 -6.58 0.87
CA TYR A 201 -13.66 -7.88 0.67
C TYR A 201 -12.36 -8.01 1.47
N THR A 202 -12.41 -8.77 2.55
CA THR A 202 -11.24 -9.06 3.40
C THR A 202 -10.97 -10.56 3.47
N LEU A 203 -9.70 -10.94 3.67
CA LEU A 203 -9.31 -12.31 3.99
C LEU A 203 -9.41 -12.62 5.49
N ALA A 204 -9.83 -11.65 6.31
CA ALA A 204 -10.09 -11.87 7.72
C ALA A 204 -11.38 -12.67 7.95
N GLY A 205 -11.57 -13.16 9.19
CA GLY A 205 -12.74 -13.95 9.57
C GLY A 205 -14.03 -13.13 9.59
N SER A 206 -15.17 -13.78 9.33
CA SER A 206 -16.47 -13.09 9.13
C SER A 206 -16.95 -12.29 10.35
N VAL A 207 -16.70 -12.77 11.58
CA VAL A 207 -17.09 -12.01 12.80
C VAL A 207 -16.25 -10.75 12.91
N TYR A 208 -14.94 -10.83 12.70
CA TYR A 208 -14.04 -9.69 12.68
C TYR A 208 -14.46 -8.66 11.61
N ALA A 209 -14.70 -9.13 10.38
CA ALA A 209 -15.13 -8.26 9.29
C ALA A 209 -16.42 -7.51 9.65
N LYS A 210 -17.43 -8.22 10.16
CA LYS A 210 -18.73 -7.62 10.53
C LYS A 210 -18.63 -6.63 11.68
N GLU A 211 -17.80 -6.90 12.70
CA GLU A 211 -17.61 -5.97 13.81
C GLU A 211 -16.93 -4.68 13.34
N ASN A 212 -15.89 -4.79 12.51
CA ASN A 212 -15.17 -3.63 12.01
C ASN A 212 -15.98 -2.84 10.97
N VAL A 213 -16.73 -3.51 10.09
CA VAL A 213 -17.64 -2.83 9.16
C VAL A 213 -18.68 -1.98 9.91
N LYS A 214 -19.17 -2.40 11.06
CA LYS A 214 -20.08 -1.60 11.90
C LYS A 214 -19.45 -0.31 12.41
N LEU A 215 -18.14 -0.25 12.56
CA LEU A 215 -17.45 0.99 12.91
C LEU A 215 -17.45 1.98 11.74
N LEU A 216 -17.32 1.48 10.52
CA LEU A 216 -17.30 2.28 9.28
C LEU A 216 -18.71 2.68 8.83
N ASP A 217 -19.66 1.78 8.93
CA ASP A 217 -21.03 1.86 8.42
C ASP A 217 -22.02 1.37 9.48
N PRO A 218 -22.21 2.11 10.60
CA PRO A 218 -23.04 1.66 11.72
C PRO A 218 -24.50 1.44 11.35
N ASP A 219 -25.01 2.17 10.38
CA ASP A 219 -26.40 2.09 9.92
C ASP A 219 -26.59 1.13 8.73
N GLY A 220 -25.52 0.52 8.21
CA GLY A 220 -25.55 -0.41 7.07
C GLY A 220 -25.97 0.24 5.75
N VAL A 221 -25.74 1.54 5.60
CA VAL A 221 -26.18 2.32 4.42
C VAL A 221 -25.31 2.03 3.21
N TYR A 222 -24.01 1.84 3.44
CA TYR A 222 -23.01 1.72 2.36
C TYR A 222 -22.81 0.27 1.93
N PHE A 223 -22.63 -0.64 2.88
CA PHE A 223 -22.32 -2.04 2.61
C PHE A 223 -23.51 -2.98 2.78
N GLY A 224 -24.32 -2.79 3.82
CA GLY A 224 -25.39 -3.74 4.19
C GLY A 224 -24.83 -5.15 4.34
N GLU A 225 -25.35 -6.10 3.53
CA GLU A 225 -24.89 -7.50 3.48
C GLU A 225 -23.77 -7.74 2.48
N ARG A 226 -23.23 -6.70 1.83
CA ARG A 226 -22.18 -6.80 0.81
C ARG A 226 -20.80 -6.90 1.45
N ILE A 227 -20.61 -7.93 2.27
CA ILE A 227 -19.36 -8.20 3.00
C ILE A 227 -18.87 -9.59 2.59
N VAL A 228 -17.70 -9.63 1.98
CA VAL A 228 -16.98 -10.87 1.64
C VAL A 228 -15.85 -11.03 2.65
N SER A 229 -15.81 -12.17 3.31
CA SER A 229 -14.78 -12.54 4.28
C SER A 229 -14.06 -13.83 3.86
N SER A 230 -13.14 -14.30 4.69
CA SER A 230 -12.49 -15.61 4.46
C SER A 230 -13.50 -16.77 4.39
N LEU A 231 -14.71 -16.60 4.90
CA LEU A 231 -15.76 -17.62 4.84
C LEU A 231 -16.29 -17.79 3.42
N GLU A 232 -16.46 -16.70 2.67
CA GLU A 232 -16.96 -16.68 1.30
C GLU A 232 -15.82 -16.85 0.29
N SER A 233 -14.59 -16.50 0.66
CA SER A 233 -13.41 -16.64 -0.20
C SER A 233 -13.13 -18.11 -0.51
N LYS A 234 -12.91 -18.43 -1.78
CA LYS A 234 -12.59 -19.81 -2.22
C LYS A 234 -11.14 -20.19 -1.88
N ARG A 235 -10.29 -19.21 -1.63
CA ARG A 235 -8.87 -19.37 -1.33
C ARG A 235 -8.47 -18.51 -0.15
N PRO A 236 -7.61 -19.00 0.73
CA PRO A 236 -7.22 -18.27 1.95
C PRO A 236 -6.21 -17.14 1.69
N ASP A 237 -5.56 -17.15 0.55
CA ASP A 237 -4.42 -16.31 0.17
C ASP A 237 -4.71 -15.37 -0.99
N MET A 238 -5.86 -15.51 -1.65
CA MET A 238 -6.21 -14.75 -2.85
C MET A 238 -7.65 -14.28 -2.82
N LYS A 239 -7.88 -13.11 -3.38
CA LYS A 239 -9.19 -12.54 -3.66
C LYS A 239 -9.56 -12.75 -5.14
N ASN A 240 -10.85 -12.99 -5.42
CA ASN A 240 -11.34 -13.19 -6.79
C ASN A 240 -12.78 -12.68 -6.88
N LEU A 241 -13.11 -12.02 -8.00
CA LEU A 241 -14.45 -11.49 -8.27
C LEU A 241 -15.53 -12.58 -8.39
N ASP A 242 -15.16 -13.82 -8.68
CA ASP A 242 -16.07 -14.99 -8.76
C ASP A 242 -16.91 -15.24 -7.49
N VAL A 243 -16.52 -14.66 -6.35
CA VAL A 243 -17.26 -14.77 -5.09
C VAL A 243 -18.42 -13.79 -5.02
N ILE A 244 -18.43 -12.76 -5.87
CA ILE A 244 -19.51 -11.77 -5.96
C ILE A 244 -20.34 -12.08 -7.21
N PRO A 245 -21.52 -12.71 -7.07
CA PRO A 245 -22.30 -13.14 -8.23
C PRO A 245 -22.68 -11.94 -9.11
N GLY A 246 -22.33 -11.98 -10.38
CA GLY A 246 -22.65 -10.95 -11.37
C GLY A 246 -21.69 -9.76 -11.39
N ALA A 247 -20.60 -9.77 -10.64
CA ALA A 247 -19.52 -8.80 -10.82
C ALA A 247 -18.82 -9.07 -12.18
N GLU A 248 -18.57 -8.01 -12.92
CA GLU A 248 -17.90 -8.05 -14.22
C GLU A 248 -16.69 -7.12 -14.17
N ASP A 249 -15.49 -7.60 -14.55
CA ASP A 249 -14.25 -6.82 -14.55
C ASP A 249 -14.42 -5.44 -15.19
N ALA A 250 -15.17 -5.37 -16.26
CA ALA A 250 -15.38 -4.11 -16.99
C ALA A 250 -16.11 -3.01 -16.19
N THR A 251 -16.67 -3.34 -15.01
CA THR A 251 -17.46 -2.41 -14.18
C THR A 251 -17.02 -2.37 -12.71
N VAL A 252 -15.94 -3.07 -12.37
CA VAL A 252 -15.44 -3.19 -10.99
C VAL A 252 -14.16 -2.37 -10.82
N VAL A 253 -14.11 -1.58 -9.76
CA VAL A 253 -12.89 -0.92 -9.25
C VAL A 253 -12.55 -1.55 -7.91
N ILE A 254 -11.28 -1.83 -7.68
CA ILE A 254 -10.76 -2.42 -6.45
C ILE A 254 -9.81 -1.43 -5.78
N VAL A 255 -9.92 -1.29 -4.47
CA VAL A 255 -8.96 -0.53 -3.64
C VAL A 255 -8.43 -1.48 -2.57
N ASP A 256 -7.11 -1.70 -2.56
CA ASP A 256 -6.45 -2.64 -1.66
C ASP A 256 -4.99 -2.18 -1.43
N ASP A 257 -4.38 -2.57 -0.30
CA ASP A 257 -2.97 -2.32 0.02
C ASP A 257 -2.04 -3.44 -0.47
N THR A 258 -2.62 -4.52 -0.99
CA THR A 258 -1.87 -5.74 -1.35
C THR A 258 -2.22 -6.20 -2.77
N ASP A 259 -1.32 -5.93 -3.70
CA ASP A 259 -1.43 -6.34 -5.12
C ASP A 259 -1.43 -7.86 -5.29
N ALA A 260 -0.57 -8.57 -4.56
CA ALA A 260 -0.47 -10.03 -4.60
C ALA A 260 -1.79 -10.74 -4.20
N ALA A 261 -2.70 -10.05 -3.50
CA ALA A 261 -4.02 -10.59 -3.19
C ALA A 261 -4.93 -10.71 -4.43
N TRP A 262 -4.66 -9.98 -5.51
CA TRP A 262 -5.49 -9.86 -6.70
C TRP A 262 -4.79 -10.27 -8.00
N PRO A 263 -4.17 -11.46 -8.14
CA PRO A 263 -3.33 -11.81 -9.30
C PRO A 263 -4.09 -11.87 -10.63
N LEU A 264 -5.42 -12.00 -10.60
CA LEU A 264 -6.26 -12.06 -11.81
C LEU A 264 -6.95 -10.73 -12.13
N HIS A 265 -6.84 -9.71 -11.28
CA HIS A 265 -7.60 -8.47 -11.38
C HIS A 265 -6.73 -7.22 -11.16
N GLN A 266 -5.45 -7.30 -11.55
CA GLN A 266 -4.47 -6.20 -11.42
C GLN A 266 -4.93 -4.93 -12.17
N ASP A 267 -5.54 -5.09 -13.34
CA ASP A 267 -6.05 -3.98 -14.14
C ASP A 267 -7.23 -3.23 -13.50
N ASN A 268 -7.89 -3.86 -12.51
CA ASN A 268 -8.99 -3.27 -11.75
C ASN A 268 -8.51 -2.57 -10.47
N LEU A 269 -7.23 -2.78 -10.09
CA LEU A 269 -6.70 -2.43 -8.79
C LEU A 269 -6.15 -1.00 -8.76
N ILE A 270 -6.66 -0.23 -7.80
CA ILE A 270 -6.03 0.97 -7.30
C ILE A 270 -5.26 0.55 -6.05
N LEU A 271 -3.97 0.25 -6.23
CA LEU A 271 -3.06 -0.08 -5.15
C LEU A 271 -2.80 1.18 -4.31
N MET A 272 -2.89 1.05 -3.00
CA MET A 272 -2.67 2.15 -2.08
C MET A 272 -1.70 1.79 -0.96
N ASP A 273 -1.22 2.80 -0.27
CA ASP A 273 -0.32 2.66 0.87
C ASP A 273 -0.95 1.91 2.03
N ARG A 274 -0.16 1.00 2.61
CA ARG A 274 -0.54 0.23 3.78
C ARG A 274 -0.61 1.10 5.03
N TYR A 275 -1.78 1.11 5.69
CA TYR A 275 -1.98 1.85 6.92
C TYR A 275 -1.45 1.06 8.13
N LEU A 276 -0.29 1.43 8.63
CA LEU A 276 0.42 0.77 9.72
C LEU A 276 0.37 1.64 10.99
N TYR A 277 -0.81 1.69 11.62
CA TYR A 277 -1.00 2.50 12.82
C TYR A 277 -0.36 1.86 14.06
N PHE A 278 -0.49 0.53 14.24
CA PHE A 278 0.04 -0.17 15.40
C PHE A 278 1.36 -0.89 15.12
N ALA A 279 2.26 -0.88 16.10
CA ALA A 279 3.57 -1.52 16.04
C ALA A 279 3.53 -3.03 15.81
N SER A 280 2.46 -3.71 16.24
CA SER A 280 2.26 -5.13 15.98
C SER A 280 2.25 -5.46 14.49
N GLU A 281 1.66 -4.58 13.68
CA GLU A 281 1.54 -4.78 12.24
C GLU A 281 2.86 -4.46 11.52
N CYS A 282 3.60 -3.41 11.94
CA CYS A 282 4.96 -3.17 11.44
C CYS A 282 5.83 -4.41 11.62
N ARG A 283 5.85 -4.98 12.83
CA ARG A 283 6.61 -6.22 13.12
C ARG A 283 6.12 -7.43 12.32
N ARG A 284 4.82 -7.52 12.05
CA ARG A 284 4.24 -8.61 11.28
C ARG A 284 4.71 -8.63 9.83
N PHE A 285 4.90 -7.47 9.23
CA PHE A 285 5.42 -7.31 7.88
C PHE A 285 6.95 -7.20 7.83
N ASP A 286 7.62 -7.41 8.97
CA ASP A 286 9.09 -7.31 9.11
C ASP A 286 9.63 -5.90 8.79
N TYR A 287 8.80 -4.87 8.93
CA TYR A 287 9.25 -3.48 8.83
C TYR A 287 9.99 -3.09 10.12
N GLN A 288 11.20 -2.58 9.97
CA GLN A 288 12.05 -2.09 11.07
C GLN A 288 11.78 -0.61 11.36
N ILE A 289 10.52 -0.18 11.25
CA ILE A 289 10.09 1.21 11.44
C ILE A 289 9.19 1.35 12.66
N GLU A 290 9.19 2.54 13.25
CA GLU A 290 8.20 2.91 14.26
C GLU A 290 6.84 3.11 13.62
N SER A 291 5.81 2.55 14.24
CA SER A 291 4.42 2.73 13.80
C SER A 291 3.94 4.16 14.02
N LEU A 292 2.83 4.53 13.34
CA LEU A 292 2.22 5.84 13.54
C LEU A 292 1.85 6.08 15.02
N ALA A 293 1.33 5.08 15.72
CA ALA A 293 1.02 5.17 17.14
C ALA A 293 2.27 5.41 17.99
N GLU A 294 3.38 4.70 17.73
CA GLU A 294 4.63 4.90 18.47
C GLU A 294 5.20 6.31 18.29
N ARG A 295 5.03 6.88 17.12
CA ARG A 295 5.44 8.25 16.81
C ARG A 295 4.46 9.32 17.33
N GLY A 296 3.27 8.92 17.79
CA GLY A 296 2.20 9.84 18.20
C GLY A 296 1.63 10.64 17.02
N LEU A 297 1.64 10.07 15.83
CA LEU A 297 1.22 10.69 14.58
C LEU A 297 0.07 9.93 13.92
N ASP A 298 -0.55 10.54 12.93
CA ASP A 298 -1.54 9.93 12.06
C ASP A 298 -1.57 10.64 10.71
N GLU A 299 -2.21 10.02 9.71
CA GLU A 299 -2.48 10.67 8.43
C GLU A 299 -3.42 11.87 8.61
N ARG A 300 -3.32 12.83 7.71
CA ARG A 300 -4.23 13.97 7.69
C ARG A 300 -5.46 13.65 6.83
N GLU A 301 -6.64 14.09 7.28
CA GLU A 301 -7.87 13.80 6.54
C GLU A 301 -7.92 14.42 5.13
N HIS A 302 -7.37 15.63 4.96
CA HIS A 302 -7.58 16.40 3.73
C HIS A 302 -6.62 16.02 2.59
N ASP A 303 -5.49 15.40 2.89
CA ASP A 303 -4.45 15.04 1.93
C ASP A 303 -3.80 13.67 2.20
N GLY A 304 -4.33 12.90 3.14
CA GLY A 304 -3.93 11.51 3.40
C GLY A 304 -4.31 10.57 2.25
N ALA A 305 -3.88 9.32 2.37
CA ALA A 305 -4.03 8.34 1.29
C ALA A 305 -5.48 8.12 0.84
N LEU A 306 -6.45 8.11 1.76
CA LEU A 306 -7.87 7.94 1.39
C LEU A 306 -8.46 9.17 0.66
N ALA A 307 -7.95 10.38 0.93
CA ALA A 307 -8.35 11.56 0.18
C ALA A 307 -7.84 11.49 -1.28
N VAL A 308 -6.61 11.00 -1.47
CA VAL A 308 -6.05 10.74 -2.80
C VAL A 308 -6.85 9.67 -3.53
N VAL A 309 -7.16 8.57 -2.87
CA VAL A 309 -7.99 7.49 -3.44
C VAL A 309 -9.34 8.03 -3.90
N LEU A 310 -9.99 8.90 -3.11
CA LEU A 310 -11.25 9.50 -3.52
C LEU A 310 -11.10 10.36 -4.80
N ASP A 311 -10.01 11.12 -4.94
CA ASP A 311 -9.75 11.87 -6.18
C ASP A 311 -9.59 10.93 -7.37
N VAL A 312 -8.82 9.85 -7.23
CA VAL A 312 -8.66 8.83 -8.27
C VAL A 312 -10.01 8.20 -8.63
N LEU A 313 -10.82 7.82 -7.64
CA LEU A 313 -12.16 7.26 -7.85
C LEU A 313 -13.08 8.22 -8.61
N ASN A 314 -13.04 9.52 -8.30
CA ASN A 314 -13.78 10.56 -9.03
C ASN A 314 -13.34 10.63 -10.50
N ARG A 315 -12.02 10.62 -10.76
CA ARG A 315 -11.46 10.66 -12.12
C ARG A 315 -11.83 9.42 -12.92
N VAL A 316 -11.73 8.23 -12.31
CA VAL A 316 -12.10 6.96 -12.93
C VAL A 316 -13.59 6.91 -13.23
N HIS A 317 -14.43 7.26 -12.28
CA HIS A 317 -15.89 7.30 -12.48
C HIS A 317 -16.27 8.25 -13.61
N LYS A 318 -15.75 9.48 -13.58
CA LYS A 318 -16.00 10.48 -14.62
C LYS A 318 -15.54 9.97 -15.99
N GLY A 319 -14.32 9.49 -16.11
CA GLY A 319 -13.75 8.98 -17.37
C GLY A 319 -14.56 7.81 -17.94
N PHE A 320 -15.03 6.89 -17.08
CA PHE A 320 -15.88 5.78 -17.52
C PHE A 320 -17.19 6.29 -18.11
N PHE A 321 -17.92 7.18 -17.44
CA PHE A 321 -19.20 7.66 -17.95
C PHE A 321 -19.05 8.66 -19.11
N ASP A 322 -17.96 9.37 -19.24
CA ASP A 322 -17.63 10.14 -20.43
C ASP A 322 -17.44 9.19 -21.64
N SER A 323 -16.70 8.09 -21.48
CA SER A 323 -16.48 7.10 -22.54
C SER A 323 -17.77 6.36 -22.95
N VAL A 324 -18.69 6.12 -22.02
CA VAL A 324 -20.03 5.57 -22.32
C VAL A 324 -20.83 6.47 -23.25
N HIS A 325 -20.72 7.77 -23.07
CA HIS A 325 -21.41 8.77 -23.92
C HIS A 325 -20.84 8.83 -25.33
N GLU A 326 -19.55 8.59 -25.50
CA GLU A 326 -18.87 8.65 -26.81
C GLU A 326 -19.05 7.40 -27.66
N HIS A 327 -19.28 6.22 -27.08
CA HIS A 327 -19.18 4.93 -27.76
C HIS A 327 -20.43 4.01 -27.64
N ASP A 328 -21.64 4.54 -27.56
CA ASP A 328 -22.90 3.77 -27.46
C ASP A 328 -22.97 2.76 -26.29
N GLY A 329 -22.19 2.96 -25.24
CA GLY A 329 -22.31 2.29 -23.94
C GLY A 329 -21.92 0.79 -23.87
N HIS A 330 -21.75 0.11 -25.00
CA HIS A 330 -21.53 -1.35 -25.00
C HIS A 330 -20.07 -1.77 -24.82
N CYS A 331 -19.10 -0.90 -25.06
CA CYS A 331 -17.67 -1.21 -25.05
C CYS A 331 -16.89 -0.54 -23.91
N ALA A 332 -17.52 0.25 -23.02
CA ALA A 332 -16.82 0.89 -21.93
C ALA A 332 -16.28 -0.12 -20.94
N ASP A 333 -14.99 -0.03 -20.62
CA ASP A 333 -14.29 -0.90 -19.70
C ASP A 333 -13.51 -0.04 -18.71
N VAL A 334 -13.81 -0.19 -17.41
CA VAL A 334 -13.20 0.60 -16.35
C VAL A 334 -11.68 0.41 -16.27
N ARG A 335 -11.17 -0.77 -16.66
CA ARG A 335 -9.73 -1.05 -16.66
C ARG A 335 -8.97 -0.15 -17.63
N ALA A 336 -9.55 0.11 -18.80
CA ALA A 336 -8.97 1.06 -19.74
C ALA A 336 -8.93 2.48 -19.17
N VAL A 337 -9.98 2.88 -18.44
CA VAL A 337 -10.04 4.19 -17.78
C VAL A 337 -9.04 4.30 -16.64
N ILE A 338 -8.90 3.26 -15.80
CA ILE A 338 -7.90 3.22 -14.73
C ILE A 338 -6.50 3.41 -15.32
N ARG A 339 -6.18 2.67 -16.40
CA ARG A 339 -4.88 2.78 -17.10
C ARG A 339 -4.69 4.19 -17.70
N GLU A 340 -5.73 4.77 -18.27
CA GLU A 340 -5.67 6.14 -18.80
C GLU A 340 -5.43 7.18 -17.70
N VAL A 341 -6.15 7.09 -16.57
CA VAL A 341 -5.98 7.98 -15.42
C VAL A 341 -4.57 7.86 -14.86
N ARG A 342 -4.03 6.63 -14.76
CA ARG A 342 -2.66 6.36 -14.32
C ARG A 342 -1.64 6.94 -15.30
N GLY A 343 -1.81 6.72 -16.59
CA GLY A 343 -0.94 7.24 -17.65
C GLY A 343 -0.98 8.76 -17.85
N GLN A 344 -1.78 9.49 -17.07
CA GLN A 344 -1.77 10.95 -17.06
C GLN A 344 -0.77 11.54 -16.06
N VAL A 345 -0.28 10.75 -15.10
CA VAL A 345 0.52 11.20 -13.95
C VAL A 345 1.83 11.84 -14.39
N LEU A 346 2.58 11.17 -15.25
CA LEU A 346 3.86 11.66 -15.80
C LEU A 346 3.79 12.02 -17.29
N ARG A 347 2.58 12.24 -17.82
CA ARG A 347 2.41 12.64 -19.21
C ARG A 347 3.19 13.92 -19.53
N GLY A 348 4.01 13.85 -20.59
CA GLY A 348 4.87 14.95 -21.02
C GLY A 348 6.25 14.96 -20.36
N CYS A 349 6.55 13.95 -19.54
CA CYS A 349 7.89 13.69 -19.07
C CYS A 349 8.60 12.75 -20.04
N THR A 350 9.80 13.11 -20.48
CA THR A 350 10.77 12.22 -21.13
C THR A 350 11.84 11.92 -20.10
N VAL A 351 11.95 10.67 -19.71
CA VAL A 351 12.77 10.20 -18.58
C VAL A 351 13.93 9.36 -19.09
N VAL A 352 15.12 9.63 -18.60
CA VAL A 352 16.31 8.82 -18.82
C VAL A 352 16.83 8.34 -17.48
N PHE A 353 17.12 7.07 -17.39
CA PHE A 353 17.65 6.45 -16.17
C PHE A 353 19.18 6.46 -16.15
N SER A 354 19.73 6.55 -14.97
CA SER A 354 21.15 6.43 -14.66
C SER A 354 21.29 5.73 -13.30
N LEU A 355 20.87 4.46 -13.30
CA LEU A 355 20.92 3.61 -12.12
C LEU A 355 22.31 3.02 -11.95
N SER A 356 22.69 2.66 -10.73
CA SER A 356 24.06 2.27 -10.36
C SER A 356 24.56 1.07 -11.18
N GLU A 357 25.77 1.22 -11.77
CA GLU A 357 26.48 0.18 -12.48
C GLU A 357 27.09 -0.85 -11.50
N SER A 358 26.33 -1.79 -11.01
CA SER A 358 26.95 -3.04 -10.57
C SER A 358 27.31 -3.86 -11.81
N LEU A 359 28.61 -4.00 -12.07
CA LEU A 359 29.19 -4.58 -13.27
C LEU A 359 28.81 -6.04 -13.58
N ASP A 360 28.00 -6.67 -12.74
CA ASP A 360 27.56 -8.07 -12.88
C ASP A 360 26.08 -8.22 -13.28
N GLU A 361 25.30 -7.12 -13.37
CA GLU A 361 23.86 -7.13 -13.68
C GLU A 361 23.50 -6.16 -14.83
N LEU A 362 24.34 -6.08 -15.88
CA LEU A 362 24.04 -5.39 -17.14
C LEU A 362 22.98 -6.15 -17.96
N GLU A 363 21.85 -6.50 -17.38
CA GLU A 363 20.65 -6.83 -18.14
C GLU A 363 19.69 -5.64 -18.06
N TYR A 364 19.90 -4.70 -18.97
CA TYR A 364 18.97 -3.67 -19.46
C TYR A 364 18.23 -2.82 -18.42
N GLU A 365 18.56 -1.53 -18.34
CA GLU A 365 17.74 -0.49 -17.66
C GLU A 365 16.26 -0.59 -18.05
N GLU A 366 15.96 -1.05 -19.27
CA GLU A 366 14.62 -1.30 -19.82
C GLU A 366 13.84 -2.42 -19.10
N ASP A 367 14.51 -3.39 -18.48
CA ASP A 367 13.87 -4.49 -17.74
C ASP A 367 13.70 -4.17 -16.24
N SER A 368 13.96 -2.94 -15.82
CA SER A 368 13.86 -2.57 -14.42
C SER A 368 12.40 -2.24 -14.04
N PRO A 369 11.91 -2.70 -12.85
CA PRO A 369 10.54 -2.41 -12.39
C PRO A 369 10.19 -0.92 -12.31
N ILE A 370 11.20 -0.04 -12.20
CA ILE A 370 10.98 1.40 -12.15
C ILE A 370 10.79 2.01 -13.54
N TRP A 371 11.38 1.41 -14.57
CA TRP A 371 11.13 1.76 -15.96
C TRP A 371 9.67 1.46 -16.32
N ASP A 372 9.22 0.22 -16.06
CA ASP A 372 7.84 -0.19 -16.29
C ASP A 372 6.86 0.74 -15.57
N LEU A 373 7.15 1.07 -14.31
CA LEU A 373 6.32 2.00 -13.54
C LEU A 373 6.26 3.39 -14.18
N ALA A 374 7.38 3.92 -14.66
CA ALA A 374 7.41 5.23 -15.31
C ALA A 374 6.54 5.26 -16.58
N GLU A 375 6.62 4.21 -17.41
CA GLU A 375 5.79 4.06 -18.61
C GLU A 375 4.31 3.89 -18.26
N GLU A 376 3.97 3.10 -17.25
CA GLU A 376 2.59 2.98 -16.75
C GLU A 376 2.02 4.33 -16.28
N LEU A 377 2.86 5.19 -15.72
CA LEU A 377 2.50 6.54 -15.31
C LEU A 377 2.44 7.53 -16.47
N GLY A 378 2.82 7.11 -17.68
CA GLY A 378 2.71 7.86 -18.93
C GLY A 378 3.94 8.68 -19.30
N ALA A 379 5.09 8.41 -18.70
CA ALA A 379 6.36 8.94 -19.15
C ALA A 379 6.79 8.28 -20.49
N VAL A 380 7.61 8.98 -21.25
CA VAL A 380 8.38 8.40 -22.36
C VAL A 380 9.77 8.09 -21.81
N CYS A 381 10.15 6.82 -21.80
CA CYS A 381 11.44 6.39 -21.29
C CYS A 381 12.42 6.20 -22.45
N GLU A 382 13.64 6.73 -22.31
CA GLU A 382 14.69 6.72 -23.34
C GLU A 382 16.01 6.27 -22.71
N LEU A 383 16.85 5.61 -23.49
CA LEU A 383 18.14 5.11 -23.03
C LEU A 383 19.20 6.21 -22.91
N ASP A 384 19.21 7.15 -23.85
CA ASP A 384 20.23 8.21 -23.96
C ASP A 384 19.58 9.59 -23.79
N VAL A 385 20.36 10.50 -23.22
CA VAL A 385 19.95 11.91 -23.05
C VAL A 385 20.01 12.69 -24.35
N ASP A 386 18.97 13.47 -24.61
CA ASP A 386 18.90 14.37 -25.77
C ASP A 386 18.14 15.67 -25.44
N GLU A 387 17.86 16.50 -26.45
CA GLU A 387 17.16 17.77 -26.28
C GLU A 387 15.73 17.59 -25.74
N THR A 388 15.07 16.45 -25.99
CA THR A 388 13.70 16.14 -25.56
C THR A 388 13.65 15.66 -24.13
N THR A 389 14.77 15.18 -23.56
CA THR A 389 14.87 14.74 -22.17
C THR A 389 14.43 15.84 -21.23
N THR A 390 13.51 15.52 -20.34
CA THR A 390 13.02 16.44 -19.29
C THR A 390 13.59 16.10 -17.93
N HIS A 391 13.74 14.80 -17.63
CA HIS A 391 14.19 14.27 -16.35
C HIS A 391 15.29 13.25 -16.53
N VAL A 392 16.28 13.30 -15.66
CA VAL A 392 17.23 12.22 -15.44
C VAL A 392 16.96 11.66 -14.03
N VAL A 393 16.70 10.37 -13.97
CA VAL A 393 16.50 9.63 -12.72
C VAL A 393 17.79 8.91 -12.39
N ALA A 394 18.45 9.27 -11.30
CA ALA A 394 19.77 8.76 -10.93
C ALA A 394 19.86 8.47 -9.43
N GLU A 395 20.62 7.46 -9.07
CA GLU A 395 21.02 7.18 -7.67
C GLU A 395 22.34 7.90 -7.34
N ASP A 396 23.29 7.95 -8.30
CA ASP A 396 24.57 8.62 -8.14
C ASP A 396 24.57 9.98 -8.88
N PRO A 397 24.87 11.08 -8.16
CA PRO A 397 24.94 12.41 -8.76
C PRO A 397 26.15 12.61 -9.69
N ASP A 398 27.15 11.75 -9.66
CA ASP A 398 28.40 11.92 -10.41
C ASP A 398 28.42 11.17 -11.76
N THR A 399 27.32 10.52 -12.14
CA THR A 399 27.21 9.85 -13.45
C THR A 399 27.22 10.85 -14.61
N GLU A 400 27.61 10.41 -15.81
CA GLU A 400 27.63 11.25 -17.00
C GLU A 400 26.25 11.83 -17.34
N LYS A 401 25.18 11.01 -17.22
CA LYS A 401 23.80 11.45 -17.46
C LYS A 401 23.33 12.48 -16.41
N ALA A 402 23.69 12.28 -15.13
CA ALA A 402 23.39 13.24 -14.07
C ALA A 402 24.12 14.59 -14.26
N GLN A 403 25.39 14.54 -14.70
CA GLN A 403 26.14 15.76 -15.03
C GLN A 403 25.52 16.48 -16.24
N TRP A 404 25.13 15.71 -17.27
CA TRP A 404 24.47 16.28 -18.45
C TRP A 404 23.16 17.00 -18.05
N ALA A 405 22.35 16.41 -17.16
CA ALA A 405 21.11 17.04 -16.70
C ALA A 405 21.36 18.41 -16.07
N ARG A 406 22.38 18.52 -15.20
CA ARG A 406 22.76 19.81 -14.59
C ARG A 406 23.22 20.83 -15.62
N ASP A 407 24.08 20.42 -16.58
CA ASP A 407 24.64 21.30 -17.60
C ASP A 407 23.55 21.81 -18.57
N ASN A 408 22.48 21.03 -18.76
CA ASN A 408 21.37 21.37 -19.67
C ASN A 408 20.10 21.88 -18.93
N ILE A 409 20.19 22.14 -17.63
CA ILE A 409 19.08 22.67 -16.79
C ILE A 409 17.84 21.75 -16.91
N LYS A 410 18.06 20.45 -16.82
CA LYS A 410 16.99 19.44 -16.75
C LYS A 410 16.79 19.00 -15.31
N PHE A 411 15.63 18.42 -15.02
CA PHE A 411 15.39 17.86 -13.70
C PHE A 411 16.29 16.65 -13.46
N LEU A 412 16.91 16.62 -12.29
CA LEU A 412 17.72 15.52 -11.80
C LEU A 412 17.09 15.05 -10.48
N VAL A 413 16.50 13.87 -10.49
CA VAL A 413 15.73 13.32 -9.37
C VAL A 413 16.20 11.91 -9.04
N ASN A 414 16.01 11.49 -7.79
CA ASN A 414 16.23 10.10 -7.41
C ASN A 414 15.03 9.20 -7.82
N PRO A 415 15.17 7.86 -7.83
CA PRO A 415 14.12 6.92 -8.25
C PRO A 415 12.81 7.05 -7.46
N ASP A 416 12.85 7.61 -6.27
CA ASP A 416 11.70 7.73 -5.40
C ASP A 416 10.67 8.74 -5.90
N TRP A 417 11.10 9.68 -6.76
CA TRP A 417 10.19 10.57 -7.45
C TRP A 417 9.13 9.81 -8.28
N ILE A 418 9.56 8.78 -9.02
CA ILE A 418 8.63 7.94 -9.80
C ILE A 418 7.75 7.10 -8.87
N LYS A 419 8.34 6.50 -7.84
CA LYS A 419 7.60 5.68 -6.87
C LYS A 419 6.53 6.51 -6.16
N ALA A 420 6.91 7.69 -5.67
CA ALA A 420 5.96 8.61 -5.04
C ALA A 420 4.86 9.08 -6.01
N ALA A 421 5.21 9.37 -7.27
CA ALA A 421 4.20 9.71 -8.29
C ALA A 421 3.20 8.57 -8.50
N GLY A 422 3.65 7.30 -8.47
CA GLY A 422 2.82 6.10 -8.56
C GLY A 422 1.86 5.95 -7.39
N PHE A 423 2.31 6.20 -6.16
CA PHE A 423 1.48 6.14 -4.96
C PHE A 423 0.44 7.24 -4.91
N TRP A 424 0.86 8.48 -5.19
CA TRP A 424 -0.01 9.64 -5.07
C TRP A 424 -0.85 9.92 -6.32
N TRP A 425 -0.71 9.10 -7.38
CA TRP A 425 -1.41 9.25 -8.66
C TRP A 425 -1.33 10.68 -9.22
N ARG A 426 -0.24 11.37 -8.93
CA ARG A 426 0.08 12.73 -9.38
C ARG A 426 1.58 12.94 -9.45
N ARG A 427 2.03 13.74 -10.39
CA ARG A 427 3.42 14.19 -10.45
C ARG A 427 3.80 14.91 -9.17
N GLN A 428 4.96 14.57 -8.61
CA GLN A 428 5.52 15.17 -7.41
C GLN A 428 6.44 16.33 -7.78
N ASP A 429 6.71 17.24 -6.83
CA ASP A 429 7.70 18.31 -7.03
C ASP A 429 9.09 17.68 -7.07
N GLU A 430 9.84 17.96 -8.10
CA GLU A 430 11.18 17.40 -8.33
C GLU A 430 12.18 17.86 -7.27
N GLN A 431 11.94 19.00 -6.62
CA GLN A 431 12.81 19.52 -5.57
C GLN A 431 12.79 18.68 -4.30
N ASP A 432 11.71 17.91 -4.10
CA ASP A 432 11.57 17.03 -2.94
C ASP A 432 12.36 15.70 -3.09
N PHE A 433 12.91 15.45 -4.27
CA PHE A 433 13.61 14.20 -4.60
C PHE A 433 15.03 14.44 -5.16
N PRO A 434 15.89 15.16 -4.44
CA PRO A 434 17.25 15.45 -4.91
C PRO A 434 18.08 14.16 -4.98
N VAL A 435 19.02 14.13 -5.95
CA VAL A 435 20.06 13.09 -5.96
C VAL A 435 21.21 13.55 -5.08
N ASN A 436 21.39 12.91 -3.95
CA ASN A 436 22.44 13.19 -2.97
C ASN A 436 23.57 12.16 -3.11
N ARG A 437 24.81 12.53 -2.77
CA ARG A 437 25.85 11.54 -2.56
C ARG A 437 25.47 10.73 -1.32
N GLU A 438 25.39 9.40 -1.45
CA GLU A 438 25.45 8.57 -0.26
C GLU A 438 26.76 8.89 0.46
N THR A 439 26.65 9.41 1.67
CA THR A 439 27.83 9.48 2.54
C THR A 439 28.13 8.04 2.93
N ALA A 440 29.11 7.46 2.27
CA ALA A 440 29.68 6.17 2.67
C ALA A 440 30.18 6.34 4.12
N GLU A 441 29.42 5.81 5.09
CA GLU A 441 29.88 5.53 6.45
C GLU A 441 30.23 4.05 6.62
#